data_e883f45836228afe11b83ace6fa76afa
#
_entry.id   e883f45836228afe11b83ace6fa76afa
#
_cell.length_a   1.000
_cell.length_b   1.000
_cell.length_c   1.000
_cell.angle_alpha   90.00
_cell.angle_beta   90.00
_cell.angle_gamma   90.00
#
_symmetry.space_group_name_H-M   'P 1'
#
loop_
_entity.id
_entity.type
_entity.pdbx_description
1 polymer ?
#
loop_
_entity_poly.entity_id
_entity_poly.type
_entity_poly.pdbx_seq_one_letter_code
_entity_poly.pdbx_strand_id
1 'polypeptide(L)'
;MRSILLRMPVGIPGAISRPQDLTTEPALLDATLTFTAYGLPGKFSGNSLVPLVAGDTAALIVGFLVRPYPTTSNADFNHQLTSGTELTGGLRTGDILKRGYLTVNVGGDATTITRNAPVYCALAGGALTATAPAEGDATVVAIPNAVFTGAGDADGNAEISYKI
;
A
#
# COMPACT_ATOMS: atom_id res chain seq x y z
N MET A 1 -11.26 -24.69 -21.69
CA MET A 1 -10.34 -25.33 -20.72
C MET A 1 -9.97 -24.28 -19.68
N ARG A 2 -10.34 -24.43 -18.41
CA ARG A 2 -9.90 -23.48 -17.38
C ARG A 2 -8.42 -23.74 -17.10
N SER A 3 -7.55 -22.77 -17.33
CA SER A 3 -6.16 -22.87 -16.93
C SER A 3 -6.10 -22.98 -15.40
N ILE A 4 -5.46 -24.02 -14.91
CA ILE A 4 -5.14 -24.12 -13.49
C ILE A 4 -4.06 -23.08 -13.22
N LEU A 5 -4.36 -22.09 -12.39
CA LEU A 5 -3.37 -21.15 -11.93
C LEU A 5 -2.35 -21.91 -11.06
N LEU A 6 -1.10 -21.93 -11.48
CA LEU A 6 0.00 -22.54 -10.71
C LEU A 6 0.39 -21.73 -9.48
N ARG A 7 -0.27 -20.62 -9.25
CA ARG A 7 0.01 -19.67 -8.18
C ARG A 7 -1.31 -19.11 -7.65
N MET A 8 -1.38 -18.88 -6.35
CA MET A 8 -2.51 -18.16 -5.75
C MET A 8 -2.56 -16.72 -6.31
N PRO A 9 -3.78 -16.17 -6.53
CA PRO A 9 -3.94 -14.77 -6.83
C PRO A 9 -3.21 -13.90 -5.80
N VAL A 10 -2.63 -12.79 -6.24
CA VAL A 10 -1.83 -11.91 -5.38
C VAL A 10 -2.68 -11.24 -4.29
N GLY A 11 -3.99 -11.24 -4.44
CA GLY A 11 -4.92 -10.59 -3.51
C GLY A 11 -5.33 -9.20 -3.97
N ILE A 12 -5.92 -8.44 -3.07
CA ILE A 12 -6.41 -7.07 -3.31
C ILE A 12 -5.53 -6.06 -2.56
N PRO A 13 -5.37 -4.82 -3.07
CA PRO A 13 -4.52 -3.81 -2.44
C PRO A 13 -4.88 -3.56 -0.98
N GLY A 14 -3.86 -3.52 -0.12
CA GLY A 14 -3.99 -3.37 1.31
C GLY A 14 -4.30 -4.65 2.09
N ALA A 15 -4.52 -5.78 1.43
CA ALA A 15 -4.74 -7.05 2.11
C ALA A 15 -3.41 -7.66 2.58
N ILE A 16 -3.41 -8.15 3.82
CA ILE A 16 -2.30 -8.92 4.37
C ILE A 16 -2.31 -10.30 3.71
N SER A 17 -1.19 -10.66 3.08
CA SER A 17 -1.08 -11.91 2.32
C SER A 17 -0.53 -13.08 3.16
N ARG A 18 0.24 -12.78 4.21
CA ARG A 18 0.84 -13.79 5.11
C ARG A 18 0.68 -13.38 6.57
N PRO A 19 -0.37 -13.85 7.25
CA PRO A 19 -0.66 -13.44 8.62
C PRO A 19 0.30 -13.99 9.68
N GLN A 20 1.14 -14.98 9.34
CA GLN A 20 2.07 -15.59 10.29
C GLN A 20 3.25 -14.70 10.67
N ASP A 21 3.61 -13.74 9.83
CA ASP A 21 4.72 -12.82 10.07
C ASP A 21 4.23 -11.38 9.91
N LEU A 22 3.54 -10.91 10.92
CA LEU A 22 2.76 -9.68 10.86
C LEU A 22 2.93 -8.86 12.14
N THR A 23 3.20 -7.57 11.96
CA THR A 23 3.05 -6.56 13.00
C THR A 23 2.22 -5.41 12.44
N THR A 24 1.02 -5.22 12.99
CA THR A 24 0.16 -4.07 12.72
C THR A 24 0.02 -3.20 13.95
N GLU A 25 -0.23 -1.94 13.73
CA GLU A 25 -0.45 -0.93 14.77
C GLU A 25 -1.71 -0.13 14.40
N PRO A 26 -2.67 0.04 15.32
CA PRO A 26 -3.81 0.90 15.08
C PRO A 26 -3.36 2.37 15.07
N ALA A 27 -3.93 3.16 14.16
CA ALA A 27 -3.67 4.59 14.06
C ALA A 27 -4.95 5.37 13.78
N LEU A 28 -4.99 6.61 14.24
CA LEU A 28 -6.01 7.56 13.81
C LEU A 28 -5.70 8.02 12.39
N LEU A 29 -6.71 8.03 11.54
CA LEU A 29 -6.61 8.63 10.20
C LEU A 29 -6.99 10.12 10.29
N ASP A 30 -6.27 10.94 9.56
CA ASP A 30 -6.55 12.37 9.49
C ASP A 30 -7.87 12.64 8.77
N ALA A 31 -8.62 13.65 9.24
CA ALA A 31 -9.93 14.00 8.67
C ALA A 31 -9.84 14.82 7.36
N THR A 32 -8.68 15.40 7.07
CA THR A 32 -8.47 16.31 5.93
C THR A 32 -7.52 15.75 4.89
N LEU A 33 -6.46 15.06 5.35
CA LEU A 33 -5.46 14.42 4.49
C LEU A 33 -5.78 12.94 4.36
N THR A 34 -6.41 12.57 3.25
CA THR A 34 -6.98 11.24 3.06
C THR A 34 -6.17 10.38 2.11
N PHE A 35 -6.11 9.08 2.43
CA PHE A 35 -5.58 8.09 1.51
C PHE A 35 -6.55 7.85 0.36
N THR A 36 -6.04 7.74 -0.85
CA THR A 36 -6.83 7.44 -2.04
C THR A 36 -7.08 5.96 -2.24
N ALA A 37 -6.28 5.10 -1.58
CA ALA A 37 -6.41 3.65 -1.66
C ALA A 37 -5.78 2.97 -0.42
N TYR A 38 -6.12 1.71 -0.20
CA TYR A 38 -5.41 0.86 0.73
C TYR A 38 -4.09 0.35 0.13
N GLY A 39 -3.15 -0.01 0.99
CA GLY A 39 -1.82 -0.47 0.57
C GLY A 39 -0.84 0.66 0.26
N LEU A 40 -1.23 1.91 0.42
CA LEU A 40 -0.34 3.06 0.26
C LEU A 40 0.51 3.30 1.50
N PRO A 41 1.76 3.76 1.35
CA PRO A 41 2.61 4.15 2.46
C PRO A 41 2.12 5.45 3.10
N GLY A 42 2.33 5.56 4.41
CA GLY A 42 1.96 6.75 5.17
C GLY A 42 3.02 7.19 6.17
N LYS A 43 2.83 8.40 6.69
CA LYS A 43 3.62 9.00 7.75
C LYS A 43 2.72 9.47 8.89
N PHE A 44 3.29 9.73 10.05
CA PHE A 44 2.56 10.43 11.10
C PHE A 44 2.68 11.95 10.97
N SER A 45 1.55 12.62 11.15
CA SER A 45 1.46 14.06 11.38
C SER A 45 0.78 14.26 12.74
N GLY A 46 1.54 14.66 13.75
CA GLY A 46 1.07 14.60 15.13
C GLY A 46 0.72 13.16 15.51
N ASN A 47 -0.53 12.92 15.89
CA ASN A 47 -1.03 11.60 16.29
C ASN A 47 -1.82 10.88 15.17
N SER A 48 -1.94 11.49 14.00
CA SER A 48 -2.72 10.93 12.89
C SER A 48 -1.83 10.38 11.79
N LEU A 49 -2.26 9.28 11.18
CA LEU A 49 -1.66 8.74 9.96
C LEU A 49 -2.18 9.54 8.77
N VAL A 50 -1.26 10.00 7.94
CA VAL A 50 -1.55 10.76 6.73
C VAL A 50 -0.79 10.16 5.54
N PRO A 51 -1.30 10.34 4.29
CA PRO A 51 -0.54 9.98 3.10
C PRO A 51 0.71 10.85 2.98
N LEU A 52 1.65 10.42 2.16
CA LEU A 52 2.82 11.21 1.80
C LEU A 52 2.41 12.41 0.95
N VAL A 53 3.14 13.51 1.09
CA VAL A 53 2.97 14.72 0.30
C VAL A 53 4.29 15.12 -0.37
N ALA A 54 4.21 15.93 -1.42
CA ALA A 54 5.39 16.42 -2.12
C ALA A 54 6.34 17.13 -1.13
N GLY A 55 7.64 16.80 -1.25
CA GLY A 55 8.69 17.31 -0.35
C GLY A 55 8.97 16.43 0.87
N ASP A 56 8.21 15.36 1.09
CA ASP A 56 8.54 14.35 2.09
C ASP A 56 9.82 13.57 1.72
N THR A 57 10.30 12.76 2.64
CA THR A 57 11.45 11.87 2.42
C THR A 57 11.06 10.43 2.73
N ALA A 58 11.79 9.48 2.15
CA ALA A 58 11.59 8.05 2.42
C ALA A 58 11.71 7.69 3.92
N ALA A 59 12.48 8.45 4.68
CA ALA A 59 12.67 8.24 6.13
C ALA A 59 11.41 8.47 6.96
N LEU A 60 10.45 9.25 6.44
CA LEU A 60 9.17 9.53 7.11
C LEU A 60 8.17 8.39 6.99
N ILE A 61 8.41 7.42 6.10
CA ILE A 61 7.50 6.30 5.87
C ILE A 61 7.48 5.39 7.11
N VAL A 62 6.33 5.32 7.77
CA VAL A 62 6.16 4.52 8.99
C VAL A 62 5.57 3.14 8.74
N GLY A 63 4.90 2.95 7.61
CA GLY A 63 4.27 1.70 7.23
C GLY A 63 3.23 1.90 6.13
N PHE A 64 2.40 0.89 5.90
CA PHE A 64 1.39 0.87 4.85
C PHE A 64 -0.01 0.78 5.45
N LEU A 65 -0.96 1.49 4.87
CA LEU A 65 -2.35 1.42 5.30
C LEU A 65 -2.95 0.06 4.93
N VAL A 66 -3.36 -0.69 5.94
CA VAL A 66 -3.95 -2.02 5.79
C VAL A 66 -5.44 -1.91 5.50
N ARG A 67 -5.94 -2.78 4.64
CA ARG A 67 -7.37 -2.94 4.40
C ARG A 67 -8.01 -3.66 5.59
N PRO A 68 -9.08 -3.12 6.19
CA PRO A 68 -9.78 -3.80 7.28
C PRO A 68 -10.41 -5.11 6.80
N TYR A 69 -10.37 -6.14 7.64
CA TYR A 69 -10.97 -7.44 7.38
C TYR A 69 -11.72 -7.92 8.64
N PRO A 70 -12.87 -8.57 8.49
CA PRO A 70 -13.66 -8.72 7.26
C PRO A 70 -14.47 -7.44 6.95
N THR A 71 -14.59 -7.11 5.69
CA THR A 71 -15.56 -6.10 5.24
C THR A 71 -16.93 -6.77 5.10
N THR A 72 -17.89 -6.32 5.87
CA THR A 72 -19.19 -7.00 6.00
C THR A 72 -20.20 -6.62 4.93
N SER A 73 -19.97 -5.56 4.17
CA SER A 73 -20.83 -5.20 3.05
C SER A 73 -20.03 -4.64 1.87
N ASN A 74 -20.48 -4.99 0.67
CA ASN A 74 -19.93 -4.45 -0.57
C ASN A 74 -20.22 -2.93 -0.71
N ALA A 75 -21.32 -2.46 -0.12
CA ALA A 75 -21.68 -1.06 -0.17
C ALA A 75 -20.75 -0.20 0.71
N ASP A 76 -20.50 -0.63 1.94
CA ASP A 76 -19.58 0.08 2.83
C ASP A 76 -18.14 -0.02 2.35
N PHE A 77 -17.81 -1.11 1.69
CA PHE A 77 -16.51 -1.34 1.09
C PHE A 77 -16.25 -0.43 -0.11
N ASN A 78 -17.21 -0.32 -1.02
CA ASN A 78 -17.13 0.59 -2.16
C ASN A 78 -17.15 2.05 -1.71
N HIS A 79 -17.88 2.35 -0.68
CA HIS A 79 -17.98 3.67 -0.10
C HIS A 79 -16.63 4.15 0.46
N GLN A 80 -15.89 3.27 1.13
CA GLN A 80 -14.55 3.57 1.64
C GLN A 80 -13.47 3.63 0.57
N LEU A 81 -13.73 3.10 -0.64
CA LEU A 81 -12.74 3.06 -1.71
C LEU A 81 -12.98 4.06 -2.84
N THR A 82 -14.24 4.45 -3.08
CA THR A 82 -14.61 5.22 -4.27
C THR A 82 -14.77 6.70 -4.01
N SER A 83 -15.04 7.10 -2.78
CA SER A 83 -15.08 8.51 -2.45
C SER A 83 -13.99 8.82 -1.45
N GLY A 84 -12.92 9.44 -1.90
CA GLY A 84 -11.89 10.01 -1.02
C GLY A 84 -12.47 10.94 0.05
N THR A 85 -13.74 11.29 -0.04
CA THR A 85 -14.52 12.06 0.92
C THR A 85 -14.94 11.27 2.15
N GLU A 86 -14.97 9.95 2.12
CA GLU A 86 -15.52 9.17 3.23
C GLU A 86 -14.49 8.64 4.21
N LEU A 87 -13.25 8.57 3.80
CA LEU A 87 -12.13 8.52 4.75
C LEU A 87 -11.96 9.86 5.48
N THR A 88 -12.70 10.91 5.07
CA THR A 88 -12.65 12.26 5.64
C THR A 88 -13.70 12.55 6.70
N GLY A 89 -14.68 11.72 6.87
CA GLY A 89 -15.85 11.99 7.72
C GLY A 89 -15.64 11.78 9.23
N GLY A 90 -14.58 12.29 9.82
CA GLY A 90 -14.33 12.24 11.25
C GLY A 90 -13.13 11.38 11.66
N LEU A 91 -12.84 11.32 12.95
CA LEU A 91 -11.78 10.50 13.51
C LEU A 91 -12.06 9.02 13.23
N ARG A 92 -11.34 8.46 12.29
CA ARG A 92 -11.40 7.03 11.94
C ARG A 92 -10.11 6.35 12.36
N THR A 93 -10.23 5.11 12.77
CA THR A 93 -9.09 4.26 13.03
C THR A 93 -8.79 3.42 11.79
N GLY A 94 -7.52 3.26 11.48
CA GLY A 94 -7.01 2.34 10.47
C GLY A 94 -5.86 1.55 11.07
N ASP A 95 -5.46 0.47 10.40
CA ASP A 95 -4.30 -0.31 10.78
C ASP A 95 -3.11 0.00 9.85
N ILE A 96 -1.93 0.12 10.44
CA ILE A 96 -0.67 0.32 9.73
C ILE A 96 0.11 -0.98 9.79
N LEU A 97 0.54 -1.48 8.63
CA LEU A 97 1.54 -2.54 8.57
C LEU A 97 2.91 -1.97 8.91
N LYS A 98 3.48 -2.39 10.03
CA LYS A 98 4.84 -2.03 10.46
C LYS A 98 5.88 -3.04 9.99
N ARG A 99 5.48 -4.29 9.83
CA ARG A 99 6.28 -5.40 9.37
C ARG A 99 5.38 -6.50 8.84
N GLY A 100 5.75 -7.15 7.74
CA GLY A 100 4.98 -8.27 7.20
C GLY A 100 4.88 -8.27 5.68
N TYR A 101 3.87 -8.97 5.17
CA TYR A 101 3.59 -9.12 3.75
C TYR A 101 2.23 -8.51 3.41
N LEU A 102 2.20 -7.71 2.37
CA LEU A 102 1.01 -6.96 1.94
C LEU A 102 0.87 -7.02 0.42
N THR A 103 -0.35 -7.11 -0.07
CA THR A 103 -0.64 -6.86 -1.47
C THR A 103 -0.77 -5.35 -1.71
N VAL A 104 -0.09 -4.86 -2.73
CA VAL A 104 -0.14 -3.46 -3.16
C VAL A 104 -0.49 -3.37 -4.65
N ASN A 105 -0.93 -2.20 -5.10
CA ASN A 105 -1.13 -1.94 -6.53
C ASN A 105 -0.06 -0.96 -7.04
N VAL A 106 0.58 -1.31 -8.16
CA VAL A 106 1.65 -0.50 -8.77
C VAL A 106 1.16 0.35 -9.96
N GLY A 107 -0.15 0.41 -10.19
CA GLY A 107 -0.75 1.26 -11.22
C GLY A 107 -0.58 0.79 -12.66
N GLY A 108 -0.12 -0.44 -12.89
CA GLY A 108 0.09 -1.00 -14.23
C GLY A 108 0.37 -2.49 -14.18
N ASP A 109 0.70 -3.10 -15.31
CA ASP A 109 1.01 -4.53 -15.38
C ASP A 109 2.20 -4.90 -14.48
N ALA A 110 1.95 -5.75 -13.49
CA ALA A 110 2.94 -6.22 -12.53
C ALA A 110 3.53 -7.60 -12.87
N THR A 111 3.16 -8.19 -14.00
CA THR A 111 3.58 -9.56 -14.38
C THR A 111 5.08 -9.69 -14.65
N THR A 112 5.76 -8.59 -14.92
CA THR A 112 7.20 -8.54 -15.21
C THR A 112 8.06 -8.21 -13.98
N ILE A 113 7.44 -7.94 -12.83
CA ILE A 113 8.18 -7.61 -11.60
C ILE A 113 9.01 -8.81 -11.15
N THR A 114 10.29 -8.57 -10.92
CA THR A 114 11.21 -9.59 -10.45
C THR A 114 11.23 -9.68 -8.93
N ARG A 115 11.54 -10.87 -8.43
CA ARG A 115 11.71 -11.08 -6.99
C ARG A 115 12.85 -10.22 -6.45
N ASN A 116 12.66 -9.67 -5.25
CA ASN A 116 13.57 -8.75 -4.55
C ASN A 116 13.79 -7.41 -5.25
N ALA A 117 13.02 -7.08 -6.29
CA ALA A 117 13.03 -5.73 -6.84
C ALA A 117 12.59 -4.73 -5.74
N PRO A 118 13.25 -3.57 -5.65
CA PRO A 118 12.86 -2.53 -4.69
C PRO A 118 11.47 -1.97 -5.01
N VAL A 119 10.77 -1.58 -3.95
CA VAL A 119 9.49 -0.87 -4.06
C VAL A 119 9.75 0.62 -4.05
N TYR A 120 9.26 1.33 -5.04
CA TYR A 120 9.33 2.80 -5.10
C TYR A 120 7.95 3.41 -4.85
N CYS A 121 7.92 4.63 -4.36
CA CYS A 121 6.69 5.39 -4.24
C CYS A 121 6.88 6.84 -4.69
N ALA A 122 5.87 7.40 -5.32
CA ALA A 122 5.77 8.82 -5.53
C ALA A 122 5.47 9.52 -4.20
N LEU A 123 6.22 10.55 -3.86
CA LEU A 123 6.01 11.31 -2.61
C LEU A 123 4.67 12.04 -2.62
N ALA A 124 4.18 12.47 -3.78
CA ALA A 124 2.84 13.04 -3.89
C ALA A 124 1.77 11.93 -3.88
N GLY A 125 1.18 11.65 -2.72
CA GLY A 125 0.07 10.71 -2.57
C GLY A 125 0.47 9.25 -2.33
N GLY A 126 1.76 8.88 -2.41
CA GLY A 126 2.25 7.55 -2.08
C GLY A 126 2.01 6.47 -3.15
N ALA A 127 1.69 6.84 -4.39
CA ALA A 127 1.49 5.86 -5.47
C ALA A 127 2.73 4.98 -5.65
N LEU A 128 2.53 3.66 -5.71
CA LEU A 128 3.62 2.67 -5.76
C LEU A 128 4.00 2.31 -7.19
N THR A 129 5.27 1.98 -7.39
CA THR A 129 5.80 1.51 -8.66
C THR A 129 6.98 0.57 -8.47
N ALA A 130 7.20 -0.32 -9.44
CA ALA A 130 8.40 -1.14 -9.54
C ALA A 130 9.50 -0.49 -10.41
N THR A 131 9.18 0.63 -11.07
CA THR A 131 10.12 1.34 -11.94
C THR A 131 10.98 2.29 -11.11
N ALA A 132 12.29 2.17 -11.25
CA ALA A 132 13.22 3.10 -10.63
C ALA A 132 13.03 4.52 -11.19
N PRO A 133 13.14 5.56 -10.34
CA PRO A 133 13.10 6.94 -10.81
C PRO A 133 14.23 7.23 -11.80
N ALA A 134 14.00 8.21 -12.68
CA ALA A 134 15.07 8.73 -13.52
C ALA A 134 16.17 9.38 -12.67
N GLU A 135 17.37 9.46 -13.20
CA GLU A 135 18.47 10.12 -12.49
C GLU A 135 18.14 11.58 -12.19
N GLY A 136 18.25 11.95 -10.92
CA GLY A 136 17.89 13.30 -10.44
C GLY A 136 16.40 13.51 -10.11
N ASP A 137 15.54 12.54 -10.33
CA ASP A 137 14.14 12.63 -9.92
C ASP A 137 13.98 12.37 -8.41
N ALA A 138 13.78 13.44 -7.65
CA ALA A 138 13.55 13.39 -6.21
C ALA A 138 12.07 13.21 -5.83
N THR A 139 11.16 13.11 -6.81
CA THR A 139 9.70 12.94 -6.54
C THR A 139 9.30 11.52 -6.28
N VAL A 140 10.12 10.55 -6.70
CA VAL A 140 9.94 9.12 -6.48
C VAL A 140 11.11 8.59 -5.66
N VAL A 141 10.81 7.87 -4.59
CA VAL A 141 11.84 7.35 -3.67
C VAL A 141 11.68 5.85 -3.44
N ALA A 142 12.79 5.15 -3.22
CA ALA A 142 12.74 3.77 -2.78
C ALA A 142 12.26 3.70 -1.32
N ILE A 143 11.32 2.80 -1.04
CA ILE A 143 10.84 2.57 0.32
C ILE A 143 11.86 1.69 1.04
N PRO A 144 12.46 2.15 2.15
CA PRO A 144 13.45 1.37 2.87
C PRO A 144 12.89 0.04 3.37
N ASN A 145 13.62 -1.05 3.15
CA ASN A 145 13.26 -2.41 3.58
C ASN A 145 11.92 -2.92 3.01
N ALA A 146 11.52 -2.44 1.84
CA ALA A 146 10.39 -2.95 1.08
C ALA A 146 10.88 -3.53 -0.25
N VAL A 147 10.53 -4.79 -0.52
CA VAL A 147 10.86 -5.46 -1.78
C VAL A 147 9.67 -6.27 -2.28
N PHE A 148 9.57 -6.42 -3.59
CA PHE A 148 8.59 -7.31 -4.18
C PHE A 148 8.96 -8.78 -3.97
N THR A 149 7.99 -9.63 -3.68
CA THR A 149 8.24 -11.07 -3.48
C THR A 149 8.26 -11.85 -4.79
N GLY A 150 7.88 -11.22 -5.89
CA GLY A 150 7.86 -11.76 -7.23
C GLY A 150 6.88 -11.05 -8.15
N ALA A 151 6.63 -11.65 -9.30
CA ALA A 151 5.70 -11.12 -10.29
C ALA A 151 4.28 -10.95 -9.71
N GLY A 152 3.61 -9.89 -10.09
CA GLY A 152 2.22 -9.61 -9.78
C GLY A 152 1.24 -10.13 -10.83
N ASP A 153 0.09 -9.49 -10.92
CA ASP A 153 -0.93 -9.72 -11.96
C ASP A 153 -0.97 -8.59 -13.00
N ALA A 154 -1.78 -8.76 -14.04
CA ALA A 154 -1.93 -7.78 -15.09
C ALA A 154 -2.73 -6.52 -14.63
N ASP A 155 -3.45 -6.61 -13.52
CA ASP A 155 -4.18 -5.50 -12.93
C ASP A 155 -3.29 -4.65 -12.00
N GLY A 156 -2.00 -4.97 -11.93
CA GLY A 156 -1.00 -4.22 -11.17
C GLY A 156 -0.89 -4.62 -9.70
N ASN A 157 -1.52 -5.71 -9.27
CA ASN A 157 -1.39 -6.15 -7.89
C ASN A 157 -0.14 -7.01 -7.72
N ALA A 158 0.65 -6.69 -6.72
CA ALA A 158 1.87 -7.42 -6.38
C ALA A 158 2.01 -7.55 -4.87
N GLU A 159 2.63 -8.63 -4.41
CA GLU A 159 2.96 -8.82 -3.01
C GLU A 159 4.31 -8.17 -2.70
N ILE A 160 4.36 -7.43 -1.61
CA ILE A 160 5.59 -6.89 -1.05
C ILE A 160 5.90 -7.53 0.31
N SER A 161 7.18 -7.60 0.62
CA SER A 161 7.73 -7.84 1.95
C SER A 161 8.21 -6.51 2.50
N TYR A 162 7.87 -6.19 3.74
CA TYR A 162 8.27 -4.95 4.41
C TYR A 162 8.91 -5.27 5.75
N LYS A 163 10.16 -4.88 5.94
CA LYS A 163 10.95 -5.09 7.17
C LYS A 163 11.07 -6.56 7.62
N ILE A 164 11.00 -7.48 6.68
CA ILE A 164 11.22 -8.93 6.89
C ILE A 164 12.69 -9.25 6.57
#